data_c209d1e899973fb6501ce80e60a0ba34
#
_entry.id   c209d1e899973fb6501ce80e60a0ba34
#
_cell.length_a   1.000
_cell.length_b   1.000
_cell.length_c   1.000
_cell.angle_alpha   90.00
_cell.angle_beta   90.00
_cell.angle_gamma   90.00
#
_symmetry.space_group_name_H-M   'P 1'
#
loop_
_entity.id
_entity.type
_entity.pdbx_description
1 polymer ?
#
loop_
_entity_poly.entity_id
_entity_poly.type
_entity_poly.pdbx_seq_one_letter_code
_entity_poly.pdbx_strand_id
1 'polypeptide(L)'
;MTARKKKRPATLRFVTASKAQIETAPWGKHWWLSRPGLTDTRQLTLVRVTMRPGTGHRFHYHPAREEIIYIVKGVAEQWVDRDKRTLKAGECAFIPKGVVHAIYNSSKRPMTFLAILSPARARGRFLVDCYDEEPWVNMRSRP
;
A
#
# COMPACT_ATOMS: atom_id res chain seq x y z
N MET A 1 -18.80 21.21 -36.10
CA MET A 1 -18.65 20.06 -35.18
C MET A 1 -18.22 20.57 -33.82
N THR A 2 -19.13 20.57 -32.90
CA THR A 2 -18.84 20.89 -31.50
C THR A 2 -18.16 19.67 -30.88
N ALA A 3 -16.88 19.80 -30.50
CA ALA A 3 -16.17 18.76 -29.76
C ALA A 3 -16.97 18.50 -28.46
N ARG A 4 -17.48 17.29 -28.30
CA ARG A 4 -18.07 16.83 -27.04
C ARG A 4 -16.96 16.94 -25.96
N LYS A 5 -17.09 17.95 -25.09
CA LYS A 5 -16.25 18.04 -23.88
C LYS A 5 -16.45 16.72 -23.14
N LYS A 6 -15.41 15.87 -23.08
CA LYS A 6 -15.43 14.69 -22.21
C LYS A 6 -15.73 15.20 -20.80
N LYS A 7 -16.91 14.83 -20.27
CA LYS A 7 -17.25 15.10 -18.87
C LYS A 7 -16.12 14.50 -18.01
N ARG A 8 -15.44 15.33 -17.24
CA ARG A 8 -14.50 14.83 -16.22
C ARG A 8 -15.28 13.89 -15.31
N PRO A 9 -14.76 12.68 -14.98
CA PRO A 9 -15.43 11.85 -14.00
C PRO A 9 -15.59 12.63 -12.71
N ALA A 10 -16.78 12.54 -12.10
CA ALA A 10 -17.06 13.17 -10.84
C ALA A 10 -16.11 12.64 -9.77
N THR A 11 -15.36 13.52 -9.11
CA THR A 11 -14.50 13.19 -7.99
C THR A 11 -15.25 13.31 -6.68
N LEU A 12 -14.92 12.42 -5.74
CA LEU A 12 -15.57 12.36 -4.44
C LEU A 12 -14.77 13.15 -3.40
N ARG A 13 -15.49 13.81 -2.50
CA ARG A 13 -14.95 14.39 -1.26
C ARG A 13 -15.18 13.47 -0.06
N PHE A 14 -16.23 12.71 -0.12
CA PHE A 14 -16.58 11.71 0.89
C PHE A 14 -16.58 10.34 0.22
N VAL A 15 -15.78 9.42 0.74
CA VAL A 15 -15.69 8.07 0.21
C VAL A 15 -16.21 7.12 1.28
N THR A 16 -17.45 6.69 1.11
CA THR A 16 -18.05 5.66 1.96
C THR A 16 -17.49 4.29 1.61
N ALA A 17 -17.69 3.32 2.47
CA ALA A 17 -17.21 1.95 2.24
C ALA A 17 -17.71 1.38 0.90
N SER A 18 -18.93 1.71 0.48
CA SER A 18 -19.50 1.26 -0.80
C SER A 18 -18.90 1.96 -2.03
N LYS A 19 -18.22 3.09 -1.85
CA LYS A 19 -17.59 3.87 -2.92
C LYS A 19 -16.09 3.60 -3.05
N ALA A 20 -15.48 2.93 -2.09
CA ALA A 20 -14.09 2.52 -2.17
C ALA A 20 -13.87 1.65 -3.43
N GLN A 21 -12.74 1.87 -4.11
CA GLN A 21 -12.35 1.03 -5.24
C GLN A 21 -11.66 -0.22 -4.70
N ILE A 22 -12.21 -1.39 -5.02
CA ILE A 22 -11.72 -2.66 -4.50
C ILE A 22 -10.77 -3.29 -5.51
N GLU A 23 -9.62 -3.75 -5.01
CA GLU A 23 -8.63 -4.49 -5.76
C GLU A 23 -8.19 -5.71 -4.96
N THR A 24 -8.17 -6.89 -5.59
CA THR A 24 -7.74 -8.13 -4.93
C THR A 24 -6.32 -8.45 -5.37
N ALA A 25 -5.44 -8.65 -4.41
CA ALA A 25 -4.09 -9.16 -4.60
C ALA A 25 -3.98 -10.60 -4.09
N PRO A 26 -2.95 -11.37 -4.50
CA PRO A 26 -2.77 -12.76 -4.02
C PRO A 26 -2.70 -12.88 -2.49
N TRP A 27 -2.24 -11.85 -1.80
CA TRP A 27 -2.01 -11.82 -0.36
C TRP A 27 -3.10 -11.09 0.42
N GLY A 28 -4.02 -10.39 -0.24
CA GLY A 28 -5.05 -9.64 0.47
C GLY A 28 -5.95 -8.82 -0.42
N LYS A 29 -6.73 -7.96 0.21
CA LYS A 29 -7.72 -7.12 -0.43
C LYS A 29 -7.49 -5.66 -0.08
N HIS A 30 -7.56 -4.81 -1.09
CA HIS A 30 -7.39 -3.37 -1.00
C HIS A 30 -8.73 -2.67 -1.15
N TRP A 31 -8.96 -1.67 -0.30
CA TRP A 31 -10.03 -0.69 -0.46
C TRP A 31 -9.36 0.68 -0.62
N TRP A 32 -9.29 1.14 -1.86
CA TRP A 32 -8.77 2.47 -2.17
C TRP A 32 -9.79 3.51 -1.76
N LEU A 33 -9.43 4.34 -0.80
CA LEU A 33 -10.28 5.36 -0.21
C LEU A 33 -9.96 6.76 -0.75
N SER A 34 -8.73 7.00 -1.17
CA SER A 34 -8.33 8.21 -1.88
C SER A 34 -7.19 7.88 -2.85
N ARG A 35 -7.38 8.22 -4.08
CA ARG A 35 -6.39 8.10 -5.16
C ARG A 35 -6.85 8.92 -6.37
N PRO A 36 -5.95 9.28 -7.31
CA PRO A 36 -6.34 9.91 -8.56
C PRO A 36 -7.44 9.11 -9.28
N GLY A 37 -8.48 9.82 -9.73
CA GLY A 37 -9.63 9.19 -10.39
C GLY A 37 -10.79 8.87 -9.46
N LEU A 38 -10.55 8.69 -8.17
CA LEU A 38 -11.59 8.53 -7.15
C LEU A 38 -11.84 9.86 -6.42
N THR A 39 -10.77 10.49 -6.00
CA THR A 39 -10.76 11.84 -5.42
C THR A 39 -9.90 12.76 -6.29
N ASP A 40 -9.97 14.07 -6.05
CA ASP A 40 -9.11 15.04 -6.74
C ASP A 40 -7.74 15.23 -6.04
N THR A 41 -7.31 14.25 -5.29
CA THR A 41 -6.05 14.28 -4.56
C THR A 41 -4.84 14.46 -5.46
N ARG A 42 -3.89 15.27 -4.99
CA ARG A 42 -2.57 15.43 -5.65
C ARG A 42 -1.44 14.89 -4.79
N GLN A 43 -1.61 14.93 -3.47
CA GLN A 43 -0.55 14.63 -2.52
C GLN A 43 -0.78 13.32 -1.74
N LEU A 44 -2.03 12.98 -1.46
CA LEU A 44 -2.33 11.88 -0.54
C LEU A 44 -3.08 10.74 -1.23
N THR A 45 -2.52 9.55 -1.12
CA THR A 45 -3.21 8.31 -1.44
C THR A 45 -3.47 7.56 -0.14
N LEU A 46 -4.67 7.05 0.03
CA LEU A 46 -5.05 6.24 1.19
C LEU A 46 -5.69 4.95 0.73
N VAL A 47 -5.14 3.83 1.19
CA VAL A 47 -5.69 2.51 0.97
C VAL A 47 -5.77 1.74 2.29
N ARG A 48 -6.89 1.10 2.54
CA ARG A 48 -7.06 0.12 3.60
C ARG A 48 -6.84 -1.27 3.03
N VAL A 49 -6.03 -2.06 3.72
CA VAL A 49 -5.64 -3.39 3.27
C VAL A 49 -5.95 -4.41 4.35
N THR A 50 -6.56 -5.52 3.95
CA THR A 50 -6.63 -6.73 4.79
C THR A 50 -5.71 -7.79 4.20
N MET A 51 -4.96 -8.45 5.08
CA MET A 51 -3.96 -9.45 4.71
C MET A 51 -4.24 -10.74 5.47
N ARG A 52 -4.37 -11.82 4.71
CA ARG A 52 -4.62 -13.15 5.29
C ARG A 52 -3.41 -13.67 6.05
N PRO A 53 -3.62 -14.55 7.05
CA PRO A 53 -2.53 -15.26 7.71
C PRO A 53 -1.62 -15.98 6.71
N GLY A 54 -0.31 -15.93 6.95
CA GLY A 54 0.69 -16.61 6.14
C GLY A 54 0.98 -15.96 4.79
N THR A 55 0.46 -14.77 4.52
CA THR A 55 0.69 -14.05 3.27
C THR A 55 1.48 -12.78 3.50
N GLY A 56 1.94 -12.13 2.43
CA GLY A 56 2.68 -10.89 2.53
C GLY A 56 2.84 -10.18 1.20
N HIS A 57 3.01 -8.87 1.30
CA HIS A 57 3.45 -8.05 0.20
C HIS A 57 4.99 -8.02 0.23
N ARG A 58 5.60 -8.75 -0.67
CA ARG A 58 7.04 -9.01 -0.72
C ARG A 58 7.86 -7.74 -0.96
N PHE A 59 9.18 -7.84 -0.83
CA PHE A 59 10.09 -6.71 -0.99
C PHE A 59 9.88 -5.97 -2.31
N HIS A 60 9.64 -4.68 -2.18
CA HIS A 60 9.38 -3.74 -3.27
C HIS A 60 9.72 -2.33 -2.81
N TYR A 61 9.69 -1.37 -3.73
CA TYR A 61 9.83 0.04 -3.41
C TYR A 61 8.95 0.90 -4.31
N HIS A 62 8.69 2.10 -3.84
CA HIS A 62 7.99 3.14 -4.60
C HIS A 62 9.00 4.18 -5.03
N PRO A 63 9.38 4.27 -6.33
CA PRO A 63 10.48 5.15 -6.79
C PRO A 63 10.28 6.62 -6.47
N ALA A 64 9.05 7.10 -6.45
CA ALA A 64 8.73 8.51 -6.33
C ALA A 64 7.85 8.87 -5.13
N ARG A 65 7.65 7.94 -4.19
CA ARG A 65 6.72 8.13 -3.07
C ARG A 65 7.34 7.73 -1.74
N GLU A 66 7.00 8.48 -0.70
CA GLU A 66 7.15 8.02 0.68
C GLU A 66 5.83 7.40 1.16
N GLU A 67 5.90 6.57 2.17
CA GLU A 67 4.75 5.80 2.66
C GLU A 67 4.73 5.72 4.17
N ILE A 68 3.53 5.77 4.74
CA ILE A 68 3.27 5.34 6.12
C ILE A 68 2.38 4.11 6.07
N ILE A 69 2.77 3.09 6.81
CA ILE A 69 1.92 1.93 7.09
C ILE A 69 1.50 1.99 8.55
N TYR A 70 0.19 2.07 8.79
CA TYR A 70 -0.40 2.14 10.13
C TYR A 70 -1.23 0.88 10.37
N ILE A 71 -0.89 0.14 11.44
CA ILE A 71 -1.58 -1.10 11.79
C ILE A 71 -2.87 -0.79 12.53
N VAL A 72 -3.99 -1.19 11.96
CA VAL A 72 -5.34 -0.99 12.54
C VAL A 72 -5.72 -2.18 13.41
N LYS A 73 -5.42 -3.41 12.94
CA LYS A 73 -5.79 -4.64 13.62
C LYS A 73 -4.80 -5.75 13.28
N GLY A 74 -4.50 -6.59 14.25
CA GLY A 74 -3.58 -7.70 14.09
C GLY A 74 -2.14 -7.32 14.33
N VAL A 75 -1.22 -8.14 13.84
CA VAL A 75 0.23 -8.01 14.05
C VAL A 75 0.93 -8.15 12.72
N ALA A 76 1.83 -7.22 12.43
CA ALA A 76 2.61 -7.18 11.20
C ALA A 76 4.07 -7.51 11.44
N GLU A 77 4.64 -8.31 10.55
CA GLU A 77 6.09 -8.39 10.36
C GLU A 77 6.46 -7.34 9.31
N GLN A 78 6.98 -6.21 9.76
CA GLN A 78 7.31 -5.07 8.89
C GLN A 78 8.82 -4.98 8.67
N TRP A 79 9.18 -4.86 7.40
CA TRP A 79 10.55 -4.58 6.97
C TRP A 79 10.62 -3.18 6.37
N VAL A 80 11.62 -2.41 6.78
CA VAL A 80 12.03 -1.16 6.13
C VAL A 80 13.53 -1.25 5.92
N ASP A 81 13.95 -1.29 4.66
CA ASP A 81 15.31 -1.65 4.28
C ASP A 81 15.65 -3.03 4.91
N ARG A 82 16.73 -3.15 5.64
CA ARG A 82 17.16 -4.40 6.30
C ARG A 82 16.64 -4.55 7.73
N ASP A 83 15.95 -3.55 8.24
CA ASP A 83 15.39 -3.58 9.59
C ASP A 83 14.03 -4.24 9.60
N LYS A 84 13.86 -5.17 10.52
CA LYS A 84 12.60 -5.86 10.78
C LYS A 84 12.06 -5.49 12.14
N ARG A 85 10.77 -5.18 12.21
CA ARG A 85 10.04 -4.94 13.46
C ARG A 85 8.69 -5.63 13.43
N THR A 86 8.26 -6.09 14.58
CA THR A 86 6.87 -6.50 14.80
C THR A 86 6.06 -5.26 15.19
N LEU A 87 5.03 -4.95 14.42
CA LEU A 87 4.12 -3.84 14.69
C LEU A 87 2.74 -4.36 15.09
N LYS A 88 2.16 -3.74 16.09
CA LYS A 88 0.81 -4.02 16.61
C LYS A 88 -0.14 -2.90 16.25
N ALA A 89 -1.44 -3.13 16.48
CA ALA A 89 -2.46 -2.10 16.31
C ALA A 89 -2.08 -0.79 17.03
N GLY A 90 -2.21 0.33 16.32
CA GLY A 90 -1.81 1.65 16.81
C GLY A 90 -0.37 2.05 16.50
N GLU A 91 0.42 1.17 15.93
CA GLU A 91 1.81 1.42 15.57
C GLU A 91 1.98 1.59 14.05
N CYS A 92 3.02 2.30 13.65
CA CYS A 92 3.27 2.55 12.22
C CYS A 92 4.74 2.41 11.85
N ALA A 93 4.97 2.24 10.55
CA ALA A 93 6.28 2.37 9.92
C ALA A 93 6.27 3.56 8.97
N PHE A 94 7.34 4.34 8.96
CA PHE A 94 7.62 5.33 7.93
C PHE A 94 8.64 4.77 6.95
N ILE A 95 8.32 4.86 5.67
CA ILE A 95 9.15 4.35 4.59
C ILE A 95 9.55 5.54 3.70
N PRO A 96 10.82 5.94 3.70
CA PRO A 96 11.30 7.00 2.81
C PRO A 96 11.12 6.66 1.35
N LYS A 97 11.06 7.68 0.50
CA LYS A 97 10.98 7.52 -0.96
C LYS A 97 12.08 6.58 -1.48
N GLY A 98 11.70 5.59 -2.27
CA GLY A 98 12.61 4.65 -2.92
C GLY A 98 13.22 3.58 -2.02
N VAL A 99 12.88 3.57 -0.73
CA VAL A 99 13.40 2.56 0.19
C VAL A 99 12.62 1.26 0.07
N VAL A 100 13.35 0.16 -0.07
CA VAL A 100 12.78 -1.18 -0.16
C VAL A 100 12.13 -1.57 1.16
N HIS A 101 10.96 -2.16 1.09
CA HIS A 101 10.20 -2.59 2.25
C HIS A 101 9.30 -3.78 1.93
N ALA A 102 8.80 -4.42 2.96
CA ALA A 102 7.87 -5.54 2.86
C ALA A 102 7.02 -5.62 4.12
N ILE A 103 5.84 -6.19 4.00
CA ILE A 103 4.96 -6.47 5.12
C ILE A 103 4.38 -7.87 4.99
N TYR A 104 4.43 -8.63 6.08
CA TYR A 104 3.96 -10.01 6.14
C TYR A 104 3.03 -10.20 7.32
N ASN A 105 2.02 -11.01 7.14
CA ASN A 105 1.21 -11.50 8.25
C ASN A 105 1.68 -12.90 8.66
N SER A 106 2.63 -12.95 9.57
CA SER A 106 3.19 -14.19 10.12
C SER A 106 2.34 -14.77 11.25
N SER A 107 1.22 -14.14 11.57
CA SER A 107 0.29 -14.58 12.61
C SER A 107 -0.76 -15.55 12.07
N LYS A 108 -1.61 -16.06 12.96
CA LYS A 108 -2.74 -16.94 12.60
C LYS A 108 -4.06 -16.19 12.42
N ARG A 109 -4.06 -14.85 12.54
CA ARG A 109 -5.24 -14.00 12.43
C ARG A 109 -5.12 -13.02 11.27
N PRO A 110 -6.23 -12.60 10.66
CA PRO A 110 -6.20 -11.53 9.66
C PRO A 110 -5.59 -10.24 10.22
N MET A 111 -4.92 -9.49 9.37
CA MET A 111 -4.35 -8.20 9.69
C MET A 111 -5.00 -7.13 8.83
N THR A 112 -5.22 -5.95 9.41
CA THR A 112 -5.69 -4.77 8.69
C THR A 112 -4.71 -3.63 8.92
N PHE A 113 -4.32 -2.96 7.84
CA PHE A 113 -3.50 -1.76 7.92
C PHE A 113 -3.97 -0.71 6.92
N LEU A 114 -3.56 0.52 7.18
CA LEU A 114 -3.68 1.63 6.24
C LEU A 114 -2.31 1.89 5.62
N ALA A 115 -2.28 2.08 4.32
CA ALA A 115 -1.12 2.60 3.62
C ALA A 115 -1.44 4.01 3.11
N ILE A 116 -0.57 4.95 3.45
CA ILE A 116 -0.67 6.35 3.05
C ILE A 116 0.58 6.67 2.24
N LEU A 117 0.40 7.06 0.98
CA LEU A 117 1.50 7.34 0.07
C LEU A 117 1.40 8.77 -0.45
N SER A 118 2.55 9.42 -0.60
CA SER A 118 2.66 10.79 -1.12
C SER A 118 3.93 10.94 -1.96
N PRO A 119 3.87 11.71 -3.07
CA PRO A 119 2.69 12.30 -3.68
C PRO A 119 1.76 11.27 -4.33
N ALA A 120 0.49 11.58 -4.43
CA ALA A 120 -0.48 10.70 -5.10
C ALA A 120 -0.22 10.61 -6.61
N ARG A 121 0.21 11.73 -7.19
CA ARG A 121 0.58 11.83 -8.60
C ARG A 121 2.08 11.95 -8.75
N ALA A 122 2.67 11.07 -9.54
CA ALA A 122 4.09 11.10 -9.89
C ALA A 122 4.30 10.41 -11.24
N ARG A 123 5.40 10.75 -11.90
CA ARG A 123 5.82 10.08 -13.13
C ARG A 123 6.47 8.74 -12.82
N GLY A 124 6.42 7.82 -13.80
CA GLY A 124 7.05 6.53 -13.71
C GLY A 124 6.21 5.49 -12.99
N ARG A 125 6.85 4.39 -12.64
CA ARG A 125 6.18 3.27 -11.98
C ARG A 125 5.75 3.65 -10.56
N PHE A 126 4.57 3.23 -10.19
CA PHE A 126 4.09 3.32 -8.82
C PHE A 126 4.89 2.42 -7.88
N LEU A 127 5.21 1.21 -8.32
CA LEU A 127 5.83 0.17 -7.52
C LEU A 127 6.79 -0.64 -8.39
N VAL A 128 7.92 -1.03 -7.81
CA VAL A 128 8.90 -1.93 -8.42
C VAL A 128 9.17 -3.08 -7.46
N ASP A 129 8.88 -4.30 -7.89
CA ASP A 129 9.21 -5.52 -7.14
C ASP A 129 10.72 -5.81 -7.21
N CYS A 130 11.30 -6.21 -6.08
CA CYS A 130 12.72 -6.60 -6.01
C CYS A 130 12.97 -7.80 -5.09
N TYR A 131 11.94 -8.54 -4.72
CA TYR A 131 12.01 -9.66 -3.79
C TYR A 131 12.87 -10.85 -4.29
N ASP A 132 13.10 -10.94 -5.59
CA ASP A 132 13.94 -11.97 -6.22
C ASP A 132 15.39 -11.50 -6.46
N GLU A 133 15.71 -10.26 -6.10
CA GLU A 133 17.04 -9.67 -6.24
C GLU A 133 17.83 -9.71 -4.93
N GLU A 134 19.15 -9.78 -5.04
CA GLU A 134 20.04 -9.61 -3.88
C GLU A 134 19.97 -8.17 -3.33
N PRO A 135 20.00 -7.96 -2.00
CA PRO A 135 20.06 -8.99 -0.94
C PRO A 135 18.69 -9.55 -0.52
N TRP A 136 17.60 -9.03 -1.07
CA TRP A 136 16.22 -9.26 -0.61
C TRP A 136 15.78 -10.70 -0.73
N VAL A 137 16.24 -11.39 -1.77
CA VAL A 137 15.94 -12.80 -2.02
C VAL A 137 16.33 -13.71 -0.84
N ASN A 138 17.34 -13.30 -0.05
CA ASN A 138 17.87 -14.06 1.07
C ASN A 138 17.51 -13.49 2.45
N MET A 139 16.83 -12.34 2.50
CA MET A 139 16.54 -11.64 3.76
C MET A 139 15.50 -12.36 4.62
N ARG A 140 14.60 -13.09 4.00
CA ARG A 140 13.53 -13.81 4.67
C ARG A 140 13.45 -15.22 4.12
N SER A 141 13.57 -16.22 5.02
CA SER A 141 13.32 -17.60 4.64
C SER A 141 11.90 -17.76 4.10
N ARG A 142 11.76 -18.49 3.00
CA ARG A 142 10.44 -18.79 2.43
C ARG A 142 9.63 -19.61 3.45
N PRO A 143 8.34 -19.32 3.58
CA PRO A 143 7.47 -20.18 4.38
C PRO A 143 7.42 -21.58 3.81
#